data_9644166e1a9cf008ee438b12951c8cd9
#
_entry.id   9644166e1a9cf008ee438b12951c8cd9
#
_cell.length_a   1.000
_cell.length_b   1.000
_cell.length_c   1.000
_cell.angle_alpha   90.00
_cell.angle_beta   90.00
_cell.angle_gamma   90.00
#
_symmetry.space_group_name_H-M   'P 1'
#
loop_
_entity.id
_entity.type
_entity.pdbx_description
1 polymer ?
#
loop_
_entity_poly.entity_id
_entity_poly.type
_entity_poly.pdbx_seq_one_letter_code
_entity_poly.pdbx_strand_id
1 'polypeptide(L)'
;MILAKPHCRGDAVEILLVSGCDYPNTYRSFVETFPDNASCAAYLIKLRWPNGFICPACKVATTPRQGSRGRLTCPLCRHRTYAQAGTIFDKTRTQLTTWFEAAWHLSTAKNGLSAKTLERTLGTKYRVAWTMLQRFRVAIAYSGGSRTAFR
;
A
#
# COMPACT_ATOMS: atom_id res chain seq x y z
N MET A 1 7.31 -24.33 -20.13
CA MET A 1 8.54 -24.12 -19.34
C MET A 1 8.22 -23.08 -18.29
N ILE A 2 7.82 -23.53 -17.09
CA ILE A 2 7.35 -22.69 -15.99
C ILE A 2 8.59 -22.23 -15.24
N LEU A 3 8.96 -20.96 -15.40
CA LEU A 3 10.03 -20.34 -14.61
C LEU A 3 9.56 -20.27 -13.15
N ALA A 4 10.16 -21.12 -12.31
CA ALA A 4 9.95 -21.11 -10.87
C ALA A 4 10.30 -19.71 -10.31
N LYS A 5 9.35 -19.11 -9.57
CA LYS A 5 9.61 -17.89 -8.79
C LYS A 5 10.75 -18.18 -7.79
N PRO A 6 11.71 -17.28 -7.62
CA PRO A 6 12.74 -17.45 -6.61
C PRO A 6 12.09 -17.61 -5.23
N HIS A 7 12.60 -18.54 -4.44
CA HIS A 7 12.12 -18.84 -3.09
C HIS A 7 12.30 -17.62 -2.19
N CYS A 8 11.20 -16.93 -1.91
CA CYS A 8 11.16 -15.87 -0.91
C CYS A 8 11.12 -16.54 0.46
N ARG A 9 12.28 -16.59 1.16
CA ARG A 9 12.36 -17.11 2.53
C ARG A 9 11.63 -16.19 3.48
N GLY A 10 10.66 -16.74 4.21
CA GLY A 10 10.14 -16.14 5.41
C GLY A 10 10.98 -16.58 6.60
N ASP A 11 11.85 -15.73 7.10
CA ASP A 11 12.38 -15.83 8.45
C ASP A 11 12.57 -14.44 9.01
N ALA A 12 12.30 -14.32 10.29
CA ALA A 12 12.06 -13.14 11.07
C ALA A 12 13.19 -12.11 11.11
N VAL A 13 12.77 -10.86 11.43
CA VAL A 13 13.56 -9.75 11.97
C VAL A 13 14.39 -8.97 10.94
N GLU A 14 13.87 -7.85 10.64
CA GLU A 14 14.20 -6.77 9.73
C GLU A 14 13.45 -6.90 8.40
N ILE A 15 12.44 -6.01 8.23
CA ILE A 15 11.64 -5.96 7.00
C ILE A 15 12.48 -5.27 5.92
N LEU A 16 13.50 -5.97 5.43
CA LEU A 16 14.15 -5.62 4.17
C LEU A 16 13.26 -6.16 3.04
N LEU A 17 12.43 -5.29 2.49
CA LEU A 17 11.61 -5.61 1.32
C LEU A 17 12.52 -5.96 0.14
N VAL A 18 12.38 -7.19 -0.38
CA VAL A 18 13.21 -7.70 -1.48
C VAL A 18 12.51 -7.43 -2.82
N SER A 19 13.22 -6.78 -3.74
CA SER A 19 12.75 -6.54 -5.10
C SER A 19 12.45 -7.84 -5.84
N GLY A 20 11.32 -7.89 -6.53
CA GLY A 20 10.85 -9.08 -7.23
C GLY A 20 10.15 -10.13 -6.36
N CYS A 21 10.31 -10.06 -5.02
CA CYS A 21 9.61 -10.91 -4.05
C CYS A 21 8.51 -10.15 -3.32
N ASP A 22 8.87 -9.07 -2.64
CA ASP A 22 7.94 -8.29 -1.84
C ASP A 22 7.29 -7.16 -2.61
N TYR A 23 7.96 -6.64 -3.64
CA TYR A 23 7.41 -5.65 -4.57
C TYR A 23 7.89 -5.92 -6.01
N PRO A 24 7.07 -5.59 -7.03
CA PRO A 24 7.40 -5.84 -8.42
C PRO A 24 8.59 -4.99 -8.88
N ASN A 25 9.43 -5.56 -9.75
CA ASN A 25 10.58 -4.88 -10.34
C ASN A 25 10.34 -4.44 -11.79
N THR A 26 9.27 -4.92 -12.44
CA THR A 26 8.87 -4.53 -13.78
C THR A 26 7.40 -4.10 -13.81
N TYR A 27 7.02 -3.24 -14.78
CA TYR A 27 5.63 -2.83 -14.93
C TYR A 27 4.69 -4.01 -15.21
N ARG A 28 5.14 -4.99 -15.97
CA ARG A 28 4.36 -6.20 -16.23
C ARG A 28 4.09 -6.97 -14.93
N SER A 29 5.12 -7.19 -14.12
CA SER A 29 4.98 -7.83 -12.81
C SER A 29 4.10 -7.00 -11.87
N PHE A 30 4.16 -5.67 -11.97
CA PHE A 30 3.28 -4.77 -11.21
C PHE A 30 1.80 -5.00 -11.54
N VAL A 31 1.44 -5.04 -12.83
CA VAL A 31 0.05 -5.27 -13.27
C VAL A 31 -0.44 -6.67 -12.87
N GLU A 32 0.43 -7.68 -12.98
CA GLU A 32 0.11 -9.05 -12.54
C GLU A 32 -0.09 -9.17 -11.02
N THR A 33 0.67 -8.39 -10.23
CA THR A 33 0.59 -8.40 -8.75
C THR A 33 -0.60 -7.60 -8.23
N PHE A 34 -0.97 -6.51 -8.88
CA PHE A 34 -2.01 -5.56 -8.45
C PHE A 34 -3.13 -5.38 -9.49
N PRO A 35 -3.81 -6.46 -9.91
CA PRO A 35 -4.84 -6.38 -10.94
C PRO A 35 -6.10 -5.65 -10.45
N ASP A 36 -6.37 -5.64 -9.15
CA ASP A 36 -7.58 -5.09 -8.57
C ASP A 36 -7.36 -4.44 -7.20
N ASN A 37 -8.41 -3.76 -6.71
CA ASN A 37 -8.39 -3.13 -5.39
C ASN A 37 -8.26 -4.13 -4.23
N ALA A 38 -8.71 -5.37 -4.40
CA ALA A 38 -8.62 -6.38 -3.36
C ALA A 38 -7.18 -6.84 -3.16
N SER A 39 -6.43 -7.05 -4.24
CA SER A 39 -5.00 -7.36 -4.23
C SER A 39 -4.18 -6.24 -3.59
N CYS A 40 -4.46 -4.98 -3.94
CA CYS A 40 -3.84 -3.83 -3.31
C CYS A 40 -4.13 -3.77 -1.80
N ALA A 41 -5.38 -4.01 -1.39
CA ALA A 41 -5.76 -4.02 0.02
C ALA A 41 -5.08 -5.16 0.78
N ALA A 42 -5.01 -6.36 0.20
CA ALA A 42 -4.31 -7.50 0.79
C ALA A 42 -2.82 -7.21 1.01
N TYR A 43 -2.18 -6.56 0.04
CA TYR A 43 -0.80 -6.13 0.16
C TYR A 43 -0.59 -5.12 1.30
N LEU A 44 -1.47 -4.12 1.44
CA LEU A 44 -1.42 -3.16 2.55
C LEU A 44 -1.64 -3.83 3.91
N ILE A 45 -2.51 -4.84 3.98
CA ILE A 45 -2.72 -5.64 5.20
C ILE A 45 -1.43 -6.36 5.58
N LYS A 46 -0.76 -7.02 4.62
CA LYS A 46 0.51 -7.72 4.83
C LYS A 46 1.60 -6.75 5.34
N LEU A 47 1.72 -5.56 4.73
CA LEU A 47 2.70 -4.56 5.16
C LEU A 47 2.40 -4.00 6.56
N ARG A 48 1.13 -3.78 6.88
CA ARG A 48 0.73 -3.19 8.16
C ARG A 48 0.82 -4.18 9.33
N TRP A 49 0.53 -5.43 9.07
CA TRP A 49 0.52 -6.50 10.07
C TRP A 49 1.29 -7.74 9.56
N PRO A 50 2.64 -7.66 9.49
CA PRO A 50 3.45 -8.76 8.97
C PRO A 50 3.33 -10.02 9.83
N ASN A 51 3.15 -9.86 11.15
CA ASN A 51 3.02 -10.95 12.12
C ASN A 51 1.56 -11.27 12.47
N GLY A 52 0.61 -10.88 11.63
CA GLY A 52 -0.82 -11.08 11.88
C GLY A 52 -1.53 -9.85 12.45
N PHE A 53 -2.84 -9.81 12.26
CA PHE A 53 -3.64 -8.65 12.63
C PHE A 53 -3.71 -8.43 14.15
N ILE A 54 -3.32 -7.24 14.58
CA ILE A 54 -3.49 -6.75 15.95
C ILE A 54 -4.58 -5.68 15.94
N CYS A 55 -5.64 -5.90 16.69
CA CYS A 55 -6.76 -4.95 16.74
C CYS A 55 -6.31 -3.59 17.33
N PRO A 56 -6.55 -2.45 16.67
CA PRO A 56 -6.15 -1.14 17.20
C PRO A 56 -6.92 -0.72 18.45
N ALA A 57 -8.10 -1.28 18.68
CA ALA A 57 -8.93 -0.96 19.85
C ALA A 57 -8.60 -1.83 21.07
N CYS A 58 -8.71 -3.15 20.96
CA CYS A 58 -8.49 -4.05 22.10
C CYS A 58 -7.05 -4.57 22.21
N LYS A 59 -6.17 -4.25 21.26
CA LYS A 59 -4.75 -4.64 21.23
C LYS A 59 -4.48 -6.16 21.19
N VAL A 60 -5.50 -6.97 20.98
CA VAL A 60 -5.40 -8.44 20.94
C VAL A 60 -5.08 -8.89 19.51
N ALA A 61 -4.16 -9.84 19.38
CA ALA A 61 -3.89 -10.52 18.12
C ALA A 61 -5.03 -11.48 17.80
N THR A 62 -5.66 -11.32 16.64
CA THR A 62 -6.82 -12.11 16.22
C THR A 62 -6.85 -12.26 14.71
N THR A 63 -7.65 -13.20 14.21
CA THR A 63 -7.95 -13.29 12.78
C THR A 63 -9.17 -12.41 12.47
N PRO A 64 -9.01 -11.27 11.76
CA PRO A 64 -10.10 -10.37 11.49
C PRO A 64 -11.09 -10.96 10.48
N ARG A 65 -12.37 -10.65 10.61
CA ARG A 65 -13.35 -10.91 9.54
C ARG A 65 -13.16 -9.88 8.44
N GLN A 66 -12.88 -10.37 7.25
CA GLN A 66 -12.72 -9.51 6.07
C GLN A 66 -14.12 -9.17 5.50
N GLY A 67 -14.34 -7.89 5.29
CA GLY A 67 -15.54 -7.36 4.63
C GLY A 67 -15.21 -6.73 3.29
N SER A 68 -16.25 -6.21 2.63
CA SER A 68 -16.09 -5.48 1.37
C SER A 68 -15.10 -4.30 1.49
N ARG A 69 -14.41 -3.97 0.39
CA ARG A 69 -13.46 -2.85 0.29
C ARG A 69 -12.31 -2.88 1.29
N GLY A 70 -11.83 -4.09 1.68
CA GLY A 70 -10.69 -4.21 2.61
C GLY A 70 -11.01 -3.84 4.06
N ARG A 71 -12.31 -3.86 4.44
CA ARG A 71 -12.73 -3.67 5.83
C ARG A 71 -12.35 -4.88 6.67
N LEU A 72 -11.73 -4.63 7.81
CA LEU A 72 -11.37 -5.63 8.81
C LEU A 72 -12.21 -5.41 10.06
N THR A 73 -12.85 -6.46 10.55
CA THR A 73 -13.66 -6.42 11.77
C THR A 73 -13.06 -7.37 12.81
N CYS A 74 -12.73 -6.84 13.96
CA CYS A 74 -12.25 -7.64 15.08
C CYS A 74 -13.38 -8.56 15.59
N PRO A 75 -13.15 -9.88 15.76
CA PRO A 75 -14.18 -10.79 16.26
C PRO A 75 -14.49 -10.57 17.75
N LEU A 76 -13.56 -10.05 18.54
CA LEU A 76 -13.71 -9.86 19.98
C LEU A 76 -14.45 -8.56 20.34
N CYS A 77 -13.92 -7.42 19.92
CA CYS A 77 -14.50 -6.12 20.29
C CYS A 77 -15.38 -5.50 19.19
N ARG A 78 -15.55 -6.18 18.05
CA ARG A 78 -16.33 -5.72 16.88
C ARG A 78 -15.85 -4.41 16.27
N HIS A 79 -14.66 -3.93 16.68
CA HIS A 79 -14.07 -2.73 16.09
C HIS A 79 -13.82 -2.92 14.60
N ARG A 80 -14.20 -1.91 13.81
CA ARG A 80 -14.04 -1.89 12.35
C ARG A 80 -12.86 -1.01 11.97
N THR A 81 -11.92 -1.55 11.23
CA THR A 81 -10.76 -0.81 10.71
C THR A 81 -10.55 -1.13 9.24
N TYR A 82 -9.73 -0.33 8.60
CA TYR A 82 -9.30 -0.52 7.21
C TYR A 82 -7.79 -0.53 7.16
N ALA A 83 -7.21 -1.28 6.22
CA ALA A 83 -5.76 -1.27 6.01
C ALA A 83 -5.23 0.14 5.68
N GLN A 84 -6.07 0.96 5.05
CA GLN A 84 -5.77 2.33 4.64
C GLN A 84 -5.86 3.36 5.77
N ALA A 85 -6.57 3.05 6.87
CA ALA A 85 -6.83 3.99 7.95
C ALA A 85 -5.54 4.48 8.60
N GLY A 86 -5.34 5.80 8.69
CA GLY A 86 -4.12 6.40 9.22
C GLY A 86 -2.89 6.28 8.32
N THR A 87 -3.06 5.92 7.05
CA THR A 87 -2.00 5.92 6.03
C THR A 87 -2.19 7.08 5.04
N ILE A 88 -1.25 7.21 4.09
CA ILE A 88 -1.39 8.18 2.99
C ILE A 88 -2.66 7.94 2.13
N PHE A 89 -3.24 6.76 2.21
CA PHE A 89 -4.46 6.36 1.49
C PHE A 89 -5.74 6.64 2.31
N ASP A 90 -5.62 7.21 3.51
CA ASP A 90 -6.78 7.44 4.37
C ASP A 90 -7.78 8.42 3.74
N LYS A 91 -9.08 8.13 3.94
CA LYS A 91 -10.20 8.95 3.45
C LYS A 91 -10.19 9.23 1.93
N THR A 92 -9.50 8.40 1.14
CA THR A 92 -9.51 8.53 -0.31
C THR A 92 -10.79 7.93 -0.91
N ARG A 93 -11.32 8.61 -1.94
CA ARG A 93 -12.37 8.08 -2.82
C ARG A 93 -11.81 7.42 -4.08
N THR A 94 -10.54 7.66 -4.38
CA THR A 94 -9.83 7.08 -5.53
C THR A 94 -9.51 5.62 -5.24
N GLN A 95 -9.57 4.79 -6.26
CA GLN A 95 -9.25 3.37 -6.16
C GLN A 95 -7.79 3.16 -5.75
N LEU A 96 -7.54 2.09 -5.00
CA LEU A 96 -6.18 1.75 -4.58
C LEU A 96 -5.26 1.42 -5.75
N THR A 97 -5.80 0.77 -6.79
CA THR A 97 -5.06 0.50 -8.02
C THR A 97 -4.45 1.76 -8.60
N THR A 98 -5.24 2.85 -8.70
CA THR A 98 -4.76 4.16 -9.19
C THR A 98 -3.66 4.75 -8.27
N TRP A 99 -3.77 4.57 -6.96
CA TRP A 99 -2.75 4.99 -6.01
C TRP A 99 -1.46 4.20 -6.14
N PHE A 100 -1.55 2.88 -6.34
CA PHE A 100 -0.39 2.01 -6.54
C PHE A 100 0.30 2.31 -7.86
N GLU A 101 -0.47 2.57 -8.92
CA GLU A 101 0.05 3.00 -10.23
C GLU A 101 0.77 4.36 -10.11
N ALA A 102 0.18 5.32 -9.39
CA ALA A 102 0.83 6.59 -9.09
C ALA A 102 2.16 6.40 -8.34
N ALA A 103 2.19 5.50 -7.34
CA ALA A 103 3.40 5.17 -6.61
C ALA A 103 4.46 4.53 -7.51
N TRP A 104 4.05 3.62 -8.40
CA TRP A 104 4.93 3.02 -9.41
C TRP A 104 5.59 4.07 -10.29
N HIS A 105 4.79 4.96 -10.89
CA HIS A 105 5.32 6.02 -11.75
C HIS A 105 6.25 6.99 -10.99
N LEU A 106 5.93 7.29 -9.73
CA LEU A 106 6.78 8.15 -8.91
C LEU A 106 8.12 7.48 -8.59
N SER A 107 8.12 6.18 -8.27
CA SER A 107 9.34 5.43 -7.91
C SER A 107 10.26 5.18 -9.10
N THR A 108 9.69 5.09 -10.32
CA THR A 108 10.46 4.84 -11.55
C THR A 108 10.87 6.12 -12.26
N ALA A 109 10.31 7.28 -11.91
CA ALA A 109 10.61 8.55 -12.54
C ALA A 109 11.96 9.12 -12.10
N LYS A 110 12.98 9.01 -12.94
CA LYS A 110 14.35 9.45 -12.67
C LYS A 110 14.47 10.95 -12.35
N ASN A 111 13.68 11.79 -13.05
CA ASN A 111 13.72 13.25 -12.94
C ASN A 111 12.55 13.80 -12.10
N GLY A 112 11.89 12.95 -11.30
CA GLY A 112 10.67 13.31 -10.60
C GLY A 112 9.43 13.30 -11.51
N LEU A 113 8.27 13.50 -10.92
CA LEU A 113 6.98 13.42 -11.59
C LEU A 113 6.16 14.67 -11.35
N SER A 114 5.68 15.31 -12.43
CA SER A 114 4.78 16.46 -12.32
C SER A 114 3.33 15.99 -12.17
N ALA A 115 2.50 16.84 -11.50
CA ALA A 115 1.06 16.54 -11.39
C ALA A 115 0.36 16.50 -12.75
N LYS A 116 0.85 17.27 -13.73
CA LYS A 116 0.31 17.28 -15.09
C LYS A 116 0.64 16.01 -15.85
N THR A 117 1.84 15.47 -15.67
CA THR A 117 2.23 14.17 -16.23
C THR A 117 1.39 13.07 -15.61
N LEU A 118 1.27 13.05 -14.29
CA LEU A 118 0.50 12.04 -13.56
C LEU A 118 -0.99 12.06 -13.93
N GLU A 119 -1.59 13.24 -14.10
CA GLU A 119 -2.96 13.43 -14.59
C GLU A 119 -3.17 12.72 -15.93
N ARG A 120 -2.26 12.93 -16.88
CA ARG A 120 -2.33 12.34 -18.23
C ARG A 120 -2.13 10.82 -18.19
N THR A 121 -1.17 10.37 -17.39
CA THR A 121 -0.84 8.93 -17.31
C THR A 121 -1.98 8.12 -16.67
N LEU A 122 -2.55 8.63 -15.58
CA LEU A 122 -3.62 7.94 -14.83
C LEU A 122 -5.03 8.25 -15.35
N GLY A 123 -5.21 9.19 -16.26
CA GLY A 123 -6.53 9.65 -16.72
C GLY A 123 -7.37 10.27 -15.60
N THR A 124 -6.75 10.82 -14.54
CA THR A 124 -7.43 11.41 -13.39
C THR A 124 -7.52 12.92 -13.52
N LYS A 125 -8.27 13.58 -12.63
CA LYS A 125 -8.29 15.05 -12.58
C LYS A 125 -6.99 15.59 -11.98
N TYR A 126 -6.48 16.71 -12.49
CA TYR A 126 -5.26 17.38 -12.00
C TYR A 126 -5.21 17.50 -10.47
N ARG A 127 -6.31 17.94 -9.84
CA ARG A 127 -6.40 18.08 -8.39
C ARG A 127 -6.15 16.77 -7.64
N VAL A 128 -6.60 15.64 -8.20
CA VAL A 128 -6.38 14.31 -7.62
C VAL A 128 -4.91 13.94 -7.74
N ALA A 129 -4.33 14.06 -8.93
CA ALA A 129 -2.91 13.80 -9.18
C ALA A 129 -2.00 14.66 -8.29
N TRP A 130 -2.31 15.95 -8.16
CA TRP A 130 -1.58 16.86 -7.27
C TRP A 130 -1.67 16.44 -5.80
N THR A 131 -2.86 16.09 -5.32
CA THR A 131 -3.06 15.62 -3.93
C THR A 131 -2.28 14.33 -3.66
N MET A 132 -2.26 13.39 -4.61
CA MET A 132 -1.48 12.16 -4.52
C MET A 132 0.00 12.47 -4.35
N LEU A 133 0.57 13.32 -5.21
CA LEU A 133 1.99 13.69 -5.13
C LEU A 133 2.32 14.38 -3.81
N GLN A 134 1.46 15.26 -3.30
CA GLN A 134 1.70 15.89 -2.00
C GLN A 134 1.73 14.87 -0.86
N ARG A 135 0.80 13.92 -0.83
CA ARG A 135 0.79 12.86 0.19
C ARG A 135 2.02 11.96 0.10
N PHE A 136 2.49 11.61 -1.11
CA PHE A 136 3.74 10.86 -1.28
C PHE A 136 4.95 11.63 -0.81
N ARG A 137 5.07 12.92 -1.15
CA ARG A 137 6.18 13.77 -0.71
C ARG A 137 6.24 13.87 0.81
N VAL A 138 5.10 14.06 1.44
CA VAL A 138 5.00 14.08 2.90
C VAL A 138 5.44 12.73 3.49
N ALA A 139 4.98 11.61 2.94
CA ALA A 139 5.37 10.28 3.42
C ALA A 139 6.89 10.03 3.29
N ILE A 140 7.48 10.40 2.15
CA ILE A 140 8.92 10.26 1.91
C ILE A 140 9.73 11.14 2.86
N ALA A 141 9.32 12.39 3.09
CA ALA A 141 9.99 13.30 4.02
C ALA A 141 9.97 12.76 5.46
N TYR A 142 8.87 12.11 5.89
CA TYR A 142 8.77 11.50 7.22
C TYR A 142 9.52 10.17 7.35
N SER A 143 9.73 9.43 6.26
CA SER A 143 10.53 8.19 6.31
C SER A 143 12.03 8.45 6.47
N GLY A 144 12.52 9.64 6.14
CA GLY A 144 13.91 10.07 6.33
C GLY A 144 14.24 10.62 7.73
N GLY A 145 13.25 10.82 8.57
CA GLY A 145 13.41 11.30 9.95
C GLY A 145 12.43 10.62 10.88
N SER A 146 12.98 9.91 11.84
CA SER A 146 12.34 9.34 13.04
C SER A 146 10.81 9.16 13.04
N ARG A 147 10.39 7.93 13.32
CA ARG A 147 9.02 7.48 13.53
C ARG A 147 8.28 8.33 14.57
N THR A 148 7.62 9.38 14.18
CA THR A 148 6.62 10.03 15.04
C THR A 148 5.31 10.22 14.27
N ALA A 149 4.38 9.36 14.64
CA ALA A 149 2.92 9.47 14.66
C ALA A 149 2.24 10.46 13.70
N PHE A 150 1.58 9.92 12.69
CA PHE A 150 0.34 10.52 12.21
C PHE A 150 -0.73 10.40 13.32
N ARG A 151 -1.03 11.48 13.99
CA ARG A 151 -2.27 11.68 14.75
C ARG A 151 -3.35 12.25 13.85
#